data_c04952d0f13501bf53e79d28de084450
#
_entry.id   c04952d0f13501bf53e79d28de084450
#
_cell.length_a   1.000
_cell.length_b   1.000
_cell.length_c   1.000
_cell.angle_alpha   90.00
_cell.angle_beta   90.00
_cell.angle_gamma   90.00
#
_symmetry.space_group_name_H-M   'P 1'
#
loop_
_entity.id
_entity.type
_entity.pdbx_description
1 polymer ?
#
loop_
_entity_poly.entity_id
_entity_poly.type
_entity_poly.pdbx_seq_one_letter_code
_entity_poly.pdbx_strand_id
1 'polypeptide(L)'
;FKSNIKKWGEEIFFNIPLKVDLEKDAKSIIEFGEVAFWTEGSAIAIGYGPTPISKKDEIKLVAPCNIWADSMFDKEFFRDVHEEDEVEVNRI
;
A
#
# COMPACT_ATOMS: atom_id res chain seq x y z
N PHE A 1 -1.74 -14.50 9.60
CA PHE A 1 -1.79 -14.60 8.13
C PHE A 1 -0.50 -14.10 7.51
N LYS A 2 0.02 -14.82 6.55
CA LYS A 2 1.27 -14.48 5.86
C LYS A 2 1.03 -14.19 4.39
N SER A 3 1.78 -13.25 3.84
CA SER A 3 1.72 -12.86 2.45
C SER A 3 3.10 -12.45 1.97
N ASN A 4 3.24 -12.25 0.67
CA ASN A 4 4.53 -11.87 0.10
C ASN A 4 4.46 -10.47 -0.50
N ILE A 5 5.51 -9.70 -0.30
CA ILE A 5 5.61 -8.33 -0.78
C ILE A 5 5.77 -8.30 -2.31
N LYS A 6 5.05 -7.38 -2.93
CA LYS A 6 5.25 -7.00 -4.32
C LYS A 6 5.53 -5.51 -4.38
N LYS A 7 6.23 -5.08 -5.39
CA LYS A 7 6.57 -3.68 -5.57
C LYS A 7 6.05 -3.15 -6.90
N TRP A 8 5.65 -1.89 -6.89
CA TRP A 8 5.20 -1.18 -8.08
C TRP A 8 5.69 0.26 -7.98
N GLY A 9 6.83 0.56 -8.61
CA GLY A 9 7.52 1.81 -8.35
C GLY A 9 7.90 1.89 -6.87
N GLU A 10 7.66 3.03 -6.25
CA GLU A 10 7.90 3.19 -4.82
C GLU A 10 6.62 2.95 -4.00
N GLU A 11 6.03 1.80 -4.26
CA GLU A 11 4.87 1.28 -3.52
C GLU A 11 5.11 -0.18 -3.22
N ILE A 12 4.84 -0.60 -1.99
CA ILE A 12 4.77 -2.03 -1.67
C ILE A 12 3.30 -2.41 -1.52
N PHE A 13 2.96 -3.63 -1.94
CA PHE A 13 1.62 -4.14 -1.71
C PHE A 13 1.68 -5.64 -1.49
N PHE A 14 0.67 -6.14 -0.80
CA PHE A 14 0.55 -7.57 -0.54
C PHE A 14 -0.91 -7.94 -0.33
N ASN A 15 -1.30 -9.10 -0.84
CA ASN A 15 -2.68 -9.55 -0.77
C ASN A 15 -3.03 -10.04 0.63
N ILE A 16 -4.26 -9.80 1.04
CA ILE A 16 -4.82 -10.32 2.28
C ILE A 16 -6.21 -10.90 1.98
N PRO A 17 -6.65 -11.90 2.76
CA PRO A 17 -7.94 -12.57 2.49
C PRO A 17 -9.11 -11.77 3.08
N LEU A 18 -9.30 -10.56 2.61
CA LEU A 18 -10.33 -9.68 3.12
C LEU A 18 -11.05 -9.01 1.97
N LYS A 19 -12.38 -8.92 2.09
CA LYS A 19 -13.19 -8.21 1.11
C LYS A 19 -13.98 -7.13 1.83
N VAL A 20 -13.77 -5.88 1.41
CA VAL A 20 -14.38 -4.71 2.01
C VAL A 20 -14.82 -3.79 0.89
N ASP A 21 -15.95 -3.14 1.07
CA ASP A 21 -16.46 -2.19 0.08
C ASP A 21 -15.66 -0.90 0.10
N LEU A 22 -15.65 -0.21 -1.03
CA LEU A 22 -14.98 1.07 -1.17
C LEU A 22 -15.67 2.11 -0.30
N GLU A 23 -14.89 2.84 0.49
CA GLU A 23 -15.38 3.90 1.37
C GLU A 23 -15.57 5.21 0.61
N LYS A 24 -16.39 6.11 1.17
CA LYS A 24 -16.70 7.39 0.51
C LYS A 24 -15.49 8.29 0.36
N ASP A 25 -14.55 8.21 1.29
CA ASP A 25 -13.35 9.03 1.29
C ASP A 25 -12.15 8.31 0.70
N ALA A 26 -12.39 7.24 -0.06
CA ALA A 26 -11.33 6.54 -0.79
C ALA A 26 -10.63 7.51 -1.73
N LYS A 27 -9.31 7.37 -1.85
CA LYS A 27 -8.51 8.24 -2.71
C LYS A 27 -7.38 7.46 -3.38
N SER A 28 -6.95 7.93 -4.55
CA SER A 28 -5.86 7.31 -5.28
C SER A 28 -4.53 8.03 -5.09
N ILE A 29 -4.56 9.30 -4.71
CA ILE A 29 -3.34 10.05 -4.38
C ILE A 29 -3.24 10.08 -2.87
N ILE A 30 -2.17 9.50 -2.34
CA ILE A 30 -2.00 9.30 -0.90
C ILE A 30 -0.79 10.06 -0.38
N GLU A 31 -0.74 10.18 0.94
CA GLU A 31 0.41 10.74 1.62
C GLU A 31 1.42 9.62 1.91
N PHE A 32 2.68 10.02 2.10
CA PHE A 32 3.75 9.07 2.45
C PHE A 32 3.34 8.22 3.64
N GLY A 33 3.47 6.92 3.49
CA GLY A 33 3.28 5.98 4.60
C GLY A 33 1.85 5.68 4.98
N GLU A 34 0.87 6.26 4.29
CA GLU A 34 -0.53 5.87 4.54
C GLU A 34 -0.73 4.40 4.15
N VAL A 35 -1.44 3.67 5.01
CA VAL A 35 -1.77 2.27 4.76
C VAL A 35 -3.13 2.23 4.08
N ALA A 36 -3.11 1.87 2.80
CA ALA A 36 -4.31 1.84 1.97
C ALA A 36 -4.77 0.41 1.73
N PHE A 37 -6.07 0.24 1.52
CA PHE A 37 -6.62 -1.05 1.11
C PHE A 37 -7.24 -0.91 -0.28
N TRP A 38 -6.70 -1.67 -1.23
CA TRP A 38 -7.20 -1.74 -2.59
C TRP A 38 -8.29 -2.81 -2.67
N THR A 39 -9.54 -2.37 -2.78
CA THR A 39 -10.68 -3.28 -2.65
C THR A 39 -10.78 -4.30 -3.79
N GLU A 40 -10.48 -3.89 -5.02
CA GLU A 40 -10.58 -4.78 -6.17
C GLU A 40 -9.56 -5.90 -6.15
N GLY A 41 -8.37 -5.62 -5.64
CA GLY A 41 -7.29 -6.60 -5.58
C GLY A 41 -7.15 -7.27 -4.23
N SER A 42 -7.96 -6.88 -3.24
CA SER A 42 -7.85 -7.38 -1.87
C SER A 42 -6.41 -7.30 -1.38
N ALA A 43 -5.83 -6.11 -1.43
CA ALA A 43 -4.44 -5.92 -1.07
C ALA A 43 -4.23 -4.67 -0.23
N ILE A 44 -3.29 -4.76 0.71
CA ILE A 44 -2.80 -3.60 1.42
C ILE A 44 -1.69 -2.99 0.56
N ALA A 45 -1.73 -1.66 0.41
CA ALA A 45 -0.74 -0.91 -0.35
C ALA A 45 -0.19 0.23 0.49
N ILE A 46 1.12 0.40 0.48
CA ILE A 46 1.78 1.50 1.18
C ILE A 46 2.73 2.16 0.19
N GLY A 47 2.47 3.43 -0.12
CA GLY A 47 3.31 4.20 -1.02
C GLY A 47 4.35 5.00 -0.25
N TYR A 48 5.59 4.93 -0.70
CA TYR A 48 6.68 5.68 -0.09
C TYR A 48 7.38 6.59 -1.09
N GLY A 49 6.83 6.73 -2.29
CA GLY A 49 7.33 7.60 -3.33
C GLY A 49 6.55 7.41 -4.62
N PRO A 50 7.01 7.99 -5.74
CA PRO A 50 6.29 7.90 -6.99
C PRO A 50 6.09 6.47 -7.48
N THR A 51 4.90 6.20 -7.99
CA THR A 51 4.56 4.96 -8.69
C THR A 51 4.68 5.20 -10.20
N PRO A 52 4.60 4.15 -11.03
CA PRO A 52 4.70 4.34 -12.49
C PRO A 52 3.70 5.31 -13.11
N ILE A 53 2.58 5.58 -12.44
CA ILE A 53 1.57 6.51 -12.94
C ILE A 53 1.54 7.83 -12.18
N SER A 54 2.47 8.06 -11.27
CA SER A 54 2.55 9.30 -10.52
C SER A 54 3.04 10.45 -11.39
N LYS A 55 2.55 11.66 -11.09
CA LYS A 55 3.04 12.90 -11.68
C LYS A 55 3.87 13.61 -10.64
N LYS A 56 5.09 14.02 -11.02
CA LYS A 56 6.01 14.73 -10.13
C LYS A 56 6.18 13.97 -8.80
N ASP A 57 5.86 14.63 -7.69
CA ASP A 57 6.11 14.10 -6.36
C ASP A 57 4.91 13.35 -5.76
N GLU A 58 3.82 13.26 -6.49
CA GLU A 58 2.65 12.58 -5.95
C GLU A 58 2.88 11.07 -5.83
N ILE A 59 2.15 10.47 -4.89
CA ILE A 59 2.12 9.02 -4.74
C ILE A 59 0.73 8.58 -5.20
N LYS A 60 0.66 8.05 -6.43
CA LYS A 60 -0.62 7.70 -7.04
C LYS A 60 -0.77 6.19 -7.15
N LEU A 61 -1.78 5.68 -6.49
CA LEU A 61 -2.14 4.26 -6.54
C LEU A 61 -2.93 3.96 -7.82
N VAL A 62 -3.05 2.68 -8.15
CA VAL A 62 -3.70 2.23 -9.39
C VAL A 62 -5.18 2.60 -9.44
N ALA A 63 -5.82 2.77 -8.29
CA ALA A 63 -7.24 3.09 -8.17
C ALA A 63 -7.49 3.74 -6.81
N PRO A 64 -8.67 4.35 -6.59
CA PRO A 64 -9.03 4.82 -5.25
C PRO A 64 -9.01 3.66 -4.26
N CYS A 65 -8.44 3.90 -3.10
CA CYS A 65 -8.31 2.90 -2.02
C CYS A 65 -8.82 3.46 -0.72
N ASN A 66 -9.28 2.58 0.16
CA ASN A 66 -9.64 2.96 1.51
C ASN A 66 -8.35 3.27 2.28
N ILE A 67 -8.34 4.34 3.05
CA ILE A 67 -7.19 4.67 3.88
C ILE A 67 -7.50 4.22 5.30
N TRP A 68 -6.70 3.28 5.79
CA TRP A 68 -6.97 2.63 7.07
C TRP A 68 -6.08 3.10 8.21
N ALA A 69 -4.86 3.52 7.92
CA ALA A 69 -3.91 3.87 8.98
C ALA A 69 -2.72 4.62 8.40
N ASP A 70 -1.83 5.05 9.27
CA ASP A 70 -0.52 5.57 8.90
C ASP A 70 0.54 4.61 9.40
N SER A 71 1.55 4.35 8.57
CA SER A 71 2.70 3.61 9.01
C SER A 71 3.68 4.56 9.71
N MET A 72 4.53 3.99 10.58
CA MET A 72 5.51 4.78 11.32
C MET A 72 6.93 4.59 10.80
N PHE A 73 7.07 4.00 9.62
CA PHE A 73 8.37 3.68 9.06
C PHE A 73 8.84 4.79 8.12
N ASP A 74 10.16 4.96 8.02
CA ASP A 74 10.73 5.94 7.11
C ASP A 74 10.93 5.36 5.71
N LYS A 75 11.37 6.21 4.77
CA LYS A 75 11.53 5.81 3.38
C LYS A 75 12.59 4.73 3.19
N GLU A 76 13.65 4.78 3.99
CA GLU A 76 14.72 3.78 3.91
C GLU A 76 14.23 2.40 4.29
N PHE A 77 13.37 2.32 5.30
CA PHE A 77 12.79 1.05 5.68
C PHE A 77 12.07 0.39 4.50
N PHE A 78 11.25 1.17 3.80
CA PHE A 78 10.50 0.62 2.65
C PHE A 78 11.41 0.27 1.48
N ARG A 79 12.45 1.05 1.25
CA ARG A 79 13.43 0.76 0.19
C ARG A 79 14.17 -0.55 0.44
N ASP A 80 14.41 -0.89 1.69
CA ASP A 80 15.11 -2.11 2.08
C ASP A 80 14.24 -3.35 2.03
N VAL A 81 12.93 -3.18 1.91
CA VAL A 81 12.01 -4.30 1.72
C VAL A 81 12.12 -4.76 0.26
N HIS A 82 12.25 -6.07 0.06
CA HIS A 82 12.43 -6.65 -1.27
C HIS A 82 11.15 -7.38 -1.72
N GLU A 83 11.00 -7.51 -3.03
CA GLU A 83 9.93 -8.34 -3.58
C GLU A 83 10.05 -9.76 -3.05
N GLU A 84 8.93 -10.38 -2.79
CA GLU A 84 8.81 -11.72 -2.23
C GLU A 84 9.21 -11.84 -0.76
N ASP A 85 9.62 -10.75 -0.11
CA ASP A 85 9.77 -10.77 1.34
C ASP A 85 8.44 -11.15 1.98
N GLU A 86 8.52 -11.96 3.04
CA GLU A 86 7.32 -12.38 3.74
C GLU A 86 6.85 -11.30 4.70
N VAL A 87 5.56 -11.02 4.66
CA VAL A 87 4.92 -10.12 5.60
C VAL A 87 3.89 -10.91 6.40
N GLU A 88 3.83 -10.67 7.70
CA GLU A 88 2.85 -11.31 8.56
C GLU A 88 1.86 -10.28 9.09
N VAL A 89 0.59 -10.56 8.94
CA VAL A 89 -0.49 -9.72 9.43
C VAL A 89 -1.15 -10.43 10.59
N ASN A 90 -1.08 -9.83 11.76
CA ASN A 90 -1.60 -10.41 12.97
C ASN A 90 -2.59 -9.49 13.64
N ARG A 91 -3.50 -10.09 14.35
CA ARG A 91 -4.44 -9.39 15.21
C ARG A 91 -3.75 -9.12 16.54
N ILE A 92 -3.86 -7.89 17.01
CA ILE A 92 -3.30 -7.51 18.31
C ILE A 92 -4.28 -7.85 19.43
#